data_3624eb2dfdee1a03d28eb97571779526
#
_entry.id   3624eb2dfdee1a03d28eb97571779526
#
_cell.length_a   1.000
_cell.length_b   1.000
_cell.length_c   1.000
_cell.angle_alpha   90.00
_cell.angle_beta   90.00
_cell.angle_gamma   90.00
#
_symmetry.space_group_name_H-M   'P 1'
#
loop_
_entity.id
_entity.type
_entity.pdbx_description
1 polymer ?
#
loop_
_entity_poly.entity_id
_entity_poly.type
_entity_poly.pdbx_seq_one_letter_code
_entity_poly.pdbx_strand_id
1 'polypeptide(L)'
;MDQKIVLTGIARAKGKASGEALVNRQRMGWAFDLLGSDPSDMGGFHDVTFLLKGDGVWTRMKHEGGPHRVQRVPVTESQGRIHTSSATVTVLPEAEEIDIESDPNDLKVDVYRSTGPGGQSVNTTDSAVRITHLPTGVVVAMQDEKSQIQNRAKAMQVLRARLLKAEQDKQAAELSDQRRSQVGGGGRSEKIRTYNFKENRVTDHRIGFTAYNLDKVLAGEPDDLVDALLQDERSRQLQEG
;
A
#
# COMPACT_ATOMS: atom_id res chain seq x y z
N MET A 1 12.91 -13.89 -7.48
CA MET A 1 11.45 -13.68 -7.29
C MET A 1 11.15 -12.26 -7.70
N ASP A 2 10.28 -12.07 -8.68
CA ASP A 2 9.89 -10.74 -9.13
C ASP A 2 9.14 -10.02 -8.00
N GLN A 3 9.78 -9.02 -7.44
CA GLN A 3 9.17 -8.17 -6.42
C GLN A 3 8.26 -7.15 -7.09
N LYS A 4 7.10 -6.91 -6.52
CA LYS A 4 6.14 -5.93 -6.99
C LYS A 4 5.86 -4.92 -5.89
N ILE A 5 5.93 -3.64 -6.21
CA ILE A 5 5.63 -2.56 -5.28
C ILE A 5 4.67 -1.55 -5.88
N VAL A 6 3.81 -1.01 -5.05
CA VAL A 6 2.95 0.13 -5.38
C VAL A 6 3.58 1.40 -4.81
N LEU A 7 3.86 2.35 -5.68
CA LEU A 7 4.35 3.67 -5.32
C LEU A 7 3.24 4.70 -5.51
N THR A 8 2.92 5.45 -4.46
CA THR A 8 2.01 6.58 -4.54
C THR A 8 2.75 7.85 -4.14
N GLY A 9 2.79 8.83 -5.03
CA GLY A 9 3.35 10.14 -4.78
C GLY A 9 2.28 11.21 -4.75
N ILE A 10 2.09 11.88 -3.61
CA ILE A 10 1.19 13.03 -3.46
C ILE A 10 2.04 14.29 -3.44
N ALA A 11 2.02 15.05 -4.53
CA ALA A 11 2.71 16.32 -4.61
C ALA A 11 1.76 17.48 -4.31
N ARG A 12 1.87 18.08 -3.13
CA ARG A 12 1.21 19.36 -2.83
C ARG A 12 1.88 20.57 -3.50
N ALA A 13 2.74 20.33 -4.48
CA ALA A 13 3.49 21.36 -5.18
C ALA A 13 3.04 21.50 -6.61
N LYS A 14 2.67 22.72 -6.99
CA LYS A 14 2.46 23.07 -8.39
C LYS A 14 3.76 22.90 -9.18
N GLY A 15 3.85 21.92 -10.07
CA GLY A 15 4.92 21.75 -11.05
C GLY A 15 5.63 20.38 -11.11
N LYS A 16 6.42 20.21 -12.15
CA LYS A 16 7.04 18.99 -12.73
C LYS A 16 7.77 17.96 -11.84
N ALA A 17 7.71 18.02 -10.54
CA ALA A 17 8.54 17.17 -9.64
C ALA A 17 8.09 15.70 -9.52
N SER A 18 6.96 15.30 -10.12
CA SER A 18 6.42 13.94 -10.00
C SER A 18 6.77 13.00 -11.16
N GLY A 19 7.44 13.51 -12.21
CA GLY A 19 7.84 12.68 -13.35
C GLY A 19 9.13 11.86 -13.15
N GLU A 20 9.83 12.08 -12.07
CA GLU A 20 11.24 11.72 -11.93
C GLU A 20 11.47 10.28 -11.46
N ALA A 21 10.56 9.72 -10.69
CA ALA A 21 10.59 8.29 -10.36
C ALA A 21 10.37 7.39 -11.61
N LEU A 22 9.76 7.95 -12.67
CA LEU A 22 9.49 7.26 -13.93
C LEU A 22 10.76 6.99 -14.77
N VAL A 23 11.79 7.81 -14.63
CA VAL A 23 12.99 7.74 -15.49
C VAL A 23 13.92 6.58 -15.08
N ASN A 24 13.96 6.23 -13.80
CA ASN A 24 14.83 5.16 -13.30
C ASN A 24 14.46 3.75 -13.82
N ARG A 25 13.22 3.55 -14.26
CA ARG A 25 12.72 2.24 -14.75
C ARG A 25 13.46 1.69 -15.96
N GLN A 26 13.77 2.56 -16.93
CA GLN A 26 14.41 2.13 -18.20
C GLN A 26 15.82 1.59 -17.99
N ARG A 27 16.52 2.18 -17.03
CA ARG A 27 17.90 1.80 -16.71
C ARG A 27 17.99 0.46 -15.98
N MET A 28 16.99 0.18 -15.10
CA MET A 28 16.97 -1.02 -14.26
C MET A 28 16.22 -2.20 -14.90
N GLY A 29 15.58 -2.00 -16.05
CA GLY A 29 14.79 -3.02 -16.72
C GLY A 29 13.50 -3.41 -16.00
N TRP A 30 13.02 -2.57 -15.05
CA TRP A 30 11.77 -2.82 -14.33
C TRP A 30 10.54 -2.55 -15.20
N ALA A 31 9.54 -3.41 -15.08
CA ALA A 31 8.23 -3.16 -15.66
C ALA A 31 7.49 -2.10 -14.84
N PHE A 32 6.68 -1.29 -15.54
CA PHE A 32 5.96 -0.16 -14.96
C PHE A 32 4.52 -0.14 -15.47
N ASP A 33 3.58 -0.05 -14.56
CA ASP A 33 2.16 0.11 -14.84
C ASP A 33 1.63 1.33 -14.09
N LEU A 34 1.06 2.29 -14.82
CA LEU A 34 0.38 3.45 -14.21
C LEU A 34 -1.00 3.03 -13.73
N LEU A 35 -1.23 3.06 -12.42
CA LEU A 35 -2.50 2.69 -11.81
C LEU A 35 -3.47 3.86 -11.72
N GLY A 36 -2.94 5.08 -11.52
CA GLY A 36 -3.76 6.28 -11.42
C GLY A 36 -2.92 7.55 -11.45
N SER A 37 -3.50 8.63 -11.94
CA SER A 37 -2.86 9.95 -11.92
C SER A 37 -3.91 11.06 -11.88
N ASP A 38 -3.62 12.10 -11.11
CA ASP A 38 -4.38 13.36 -11.08
C ASP A 38 -3.50 14.48 -11.64
N PRO A 39 -3.70 14.86 -12.92
CA PRO A 39 -2.89 15.89 -13.57
C PRO A 39 -3.20 17.28 -13.00
N SER A 40 -2.18 18.15 -12.95
CA SER A 40 -2.32 19.55 -12.53
C SER A 40 -2.43 20.47 -13.73
N ASP A 41 -3.28 21.50 -13.65
CA ASP A 41 -3.48 22.54 -14.69
C ASP A 41 -2.19 23.26 -15.07
N MET A 42 -1.19 23.30 -14.17
CA MET A 42 0.10 23.97 -14.38
C MET A 42 1.18 23.02 -14.93
N GLY A 43 0.80 21.84 -15.37
CA GLY A 43 1.71 20.75 -15.76
C GLY A 43 2.29 20.01 -14.56
N GLY A 44 2.41 18.68 -14.67
CA GLY A 44 2.76 17.77 -13.58
C GLY A 44 1.54 17.06 -13.00
N PHE A 45 1.65 16.53 -11.79
CA PHE A 45 0.59 15.76 -11.14
C PHE A 45 0.38 16.23 -9.71
N HIS A 46 -0.87 16.20 -9.24
CA HIS A 46 -1.22 16.33 -7.82
C HIS A 46 -0.98 15.03 -7.09
N ASP A 47 -1.36 13.94 -7.72
CA ASP A 47 -1.17 12.56 -7.24
C ASP A 47 -0.82 11.66 -8.42
N VAL A 48 0.04 10.68 -8.15
CA VAL A 48 0.36 9.64 -9.11
C VAL A 48 0.60 8.32 -8.38
N THR A 49 -0.03 7.26 -8.85
CA THR A 49 0.14 5.91 -8.32
C THR A 49 0.58 4.99 -9.45
N PHE A 50 1.64 4.25 -9.23
CA PHE A 50 2.15 3.29 -10.21
C PHE A 50 2.70 2.04 -9.54
N LEU A 51 2.73 0.98 -10.30
CA LEU A 51 3.25 -0.32 -9.94
C LEU A 51 4.61 -0.53 -10.61
N LEU A 52 5.61 -0.93 -9.83
CA LEU A 52 6.91 -1.36 -10.32
C LEU A 52 7.08 -2.86 -10.10
N LYS A 53 7.52 -3.56 -11.14
CA LYS A 53 7.80 -5.00 -11.10
C LYS A 53 9.22 -5.27 -11.56
N GLY A 54 9.96 -6.04 -10.81
CA GLY A 54 11.30 -6.45 -11.18
C GLY A 54 12.14 -6.91 -10.00
N ASP A 55 13.31 -7.41 -10.29
CA ASP A 55 14.23 -7.87 -9.26
C ASP A 55 14.86 -6.70 -8.49
N GLY A 56 14.92 -6.83 -7.18
CA GLY A 56 15.50 -5.82 -6.30
C GLY A 56 14.74 -4.48 -6.20
N VAL A 57 13.52 -4.37 -6.76
CA VAL A 57 12.70 -3.14 -6.70
C VAL A 57 12.46 -2.70 -5.26
N TRP A 58 12.03 -3.62 -4.40
CA TRP A 58 11.77 -3.32 -3.00
C TRP A 58 13.02 -2.81 -2.28
N THR A 59 14.14 -3.50 -2.44
CA THR A 59 15.40 -3.16 -1.78
C THR A 59 15.84 -1.73 -2.07
N ARG A 60 15.65 -1.25 -3.30
CA ARG A 60 16.03 0.10 -3.71
C ARG A 60 14.99 1.16 -3.38
N MET A 61 13.69 0.81 -3.48
CA MET A 61 12.60 1.79 -3.37
C MET A 61 12.04 1.94 -1.96
N LYS A 62 12.20 0.98 -1.05
CA LYS A 62 11.69 1.04 0.33
C LYS A 62 12.13 2.30 1.08
N HIS A 63 13.29 2.85 0.75
CA HIS A 63 13.83 4.06 1.36
C HIS A 63 13.27 5.37 0.78
N GLU A 64 12.44 5.30 -0.28
CA GLU A 64 11.80 6.47 -0.86
C GLU A 64 10.48 6.85 -0.13
N GLY A 65 9.98 5.99 0.77
CA GLY A 65 8.79 6.29 1.56
C GLY A 65 9.01 7.40 2.57
N GLY A 66 8.20 8.46 2.50
CA GLY A 66 8.23 9.57 3.45
C GLY A 66 8.03 10.96 2.81
N PRO A 67 8.12 12.03 3.62
CA PRO A 67 7.99 13.41 3.15
C PRO A 67 9.28 13.92 2.51
N HIS A 68 9.20 14.37 1.27
CA HIS A 68 10.28 14.99 0.50
C HIS A 68 10.07 16.50 0.42
N ARG A 69 11.11 17.28 0.67
CA ARG A 69 11.10 18.74 0.60
C ARG A 69 11.77 19.22 -0.69
N VAL A 70 11.08 20.07 -1.44
CA VAL A 70 11.60 20.65 -2.68
C VAL A 70 11.74 22.16 -2.51
N GLN A 71 12.92 22.69 -2.81
CA GLN A 71 13.26 24.10 -2.77
C GLN A 71 13.64 24.56 -4.19
N ARG A 72 12.77 25.37 -4.81
CA ARG A 72 12.98 25.88 -6.16
C ARG A 72 12.33 27.25 -6.34
N VAL A 73 12.72 27.96 -7.38
CA VAL A 73 12.00 29.13 -7.87
C VAL A 73 10.91 28.62 -8.83
N PRO A 74 9.61 28.81 -8.52
CA PRO A 74 8.54 28.42 -9.43
C PRO A 74 8.55 29.24 -10.71
N VAL A 75 8.05 28.69 -11.82
CA VAL A 75 7.91 29.41 -13.10
C VAL A 75 7.00 30.65 -12.97
N THR A 76 6.07 30.62 -12.02
CA THR A 76 5.14 31.73 -11.73
C THR A 76 5.72 32.83 -10.84
N GLU A 77 6.96 32.68 -10.37
CA GLU A 77 7.61 33.64 -9.47
C GLU A 77 8.45 34.64 -10.28
N SER A 78 8.02 35.89 -10.30
CA SER A 78 8.69 36.96 -11.07
C SER A 78 9.89 37.59 -10.34
N GLN A 79 9.96 37.47 -9.02
CA GLN A 79 11.00 38.10 -8.19
C GLN A 79 12.15 37.15 -7.81
N GLY A 80 12.17 35.93 -8.37
CA GLY A 80 13.25 34.96 -8.12
C GLY A 80 13.28 34.39 -6.71
N ARG A 81 12.19 34.51 -5.93
CA ARG A 81 12.13 33.98 -4.56
C ARG A 81 12.04 32.46 -4.58
N ILE A 82 12.80 31.83 -3.66
CA ILE A 82 12.76 30.38 -3.48
C ILE A 82 11.49 30.00 -2.72
N HIS A 83 10.69 29.14 -3.31
CA HIS A 83 9.54 28.53 -2.64
C HIS A 83 9.91 27.12 -2.15
N THR A 84 9.38 26.77 -0.98
CA THR A 84 9.51 25.44 -0.40
C THR A 84 8.18 24.72 -0.55
N SER A 85 8.22 23.57 -1.19
CA SER A 85 7.08 22.66 -1.31
C SER A 85 7.43 21.29 -0.76
N SER A 86 6.43 20.46 -0.48
CA SER A 86 6.60 19.09 -0.04
C SER A 86 5.84 18.13 -0.96
N ALA A 87 6.44 16.97 -1.18
CA ALA A 87 5.79 15.82 -1.80
C ALA A 87 5.89 14.66 -0.80
N THR A 88 4.84 13.87 -0.67
CA THR A 88 4.86 12.68 0.16
C THR A 88 4.85 11.46 -0.74
N VAL A 89 5.75 10.54 -0.49
CA VAL A 89 5.85 9.27 -1.22
C VAL A 89 5.50 8.14 -0.26
N THR A 90 4.70 7.19 -0.73
CA THR A 90 4.45 5.93 -0.03
C THR A 90 4.91 4.77 -0.91
N VAL A 91 5.59 3.81 -0.31
CA VAL A 91 6.11 2.61 -0.98
C VAL A 91 5.56 1.41 -0.23
N LEU A 92 4.74 0.62 -0.91
CA LEU A 92 4.09 -0.55 -0.32
C LEU A 92 4.33 -1.77 -1.21
N PRO A 93 4.45 -2.97 -0.64
CA PRO A 93 4.38 -4.18 -1.44
C PRO A 93 3.00 -4.28 -2.10
N GLU A 94 2.92 -4.89 -3.29
CA GLU A 94 1.63 -5.23 -3.89
C GLU A 94 0.90 -6.20 -2.97
N ALA A 95 -0.39 -5.93 -2.72
CA ALA A 95 -1.23 -6.84 -1.95
C ALA A 95 -1.42 -8.14 -2.74
N GLU A 96 -1.13 -9.27 -2.13
CA GLU A 96 -1.40 -10.59 -2.70
C GLU A 96 -2.91 -10.85 -2.71
N GLU A 97 -3.39 -11.56 -3.72
CA GLU A 97 -4.77 -12.05 -3.73
C GLU A 97 -4.94 -13.05 -2.58
N ILE A 98 -5.94 -12.80 -1.74
CA ILE A 98 -6.27 -13.67 -0.61
C ILE A 98 -7.18 -14.76 -1.13
N ASP A 99 -6.69 -15.98 -1.16
CA ASP A 99 -7.52 -17.16 -1.36
C ASP A 99 -7.76 -17.84 0.00
N ILE A 100 -9.02 -18.11 0.32
CA ILE A 100 -9.40 -18.72 1.58
C ILE A 100 -9.88 -20.13 1.34
N GLU A 101 -9.04 -21.08 1.66
CA GLU A 101 -9.43 -22.47 1.84
C GLU A 101 -9.89 -22.68 3.29
N SER A 102 -11.15 -23.07 3.47
CA SER A 102 -11.67 -23.45 4.79
C SER A 102 -11.49 -24.94 4.99
N ASP A 103 -10.66 -25.35 5.97
CA ASP A 103 -10.53 -26.75 6.36
C ASP A 103 -11.88 -27.21 6.99
N PRO A 104 -12.45 -28.33 6.53
CA PRO A 104 -13.66 -28.91 7.16
C PRO A 104 -13.50 -29.19 8.65
N ASN A 105 -12.27 -29.45 9.13
CA ASN A 105 -12.00 -29.71 10.54
C ASN A 105 -12.13 -28.46 11.42
N ASP A 106 -12.00 -27.28 10.84
CA ASP A 106 -12.15 -26.00 11.52
C ASP A 106 -13.62 -25.54 11.63
N LEU A 107 -14.54 -26.36 11.09
CA LEU A 107 -15.95 -26.03 11.02
C LEU A 107 -16.76 -26.87 11.99
N LYS A 108 -17.43 -26.20 12.92
CA LYS A 108 -18.47 -26.83 13.74
C LYS A 108 -19.83 -26.58 13.09
N VAL A 109 -20.54 -27.64 12.74
CA VAL A 109 -21.87 -27.59 12.12
C VAL A 109 -22.91 -28.08 13.12
N ASP A 110 -23.81 -27.18 13.52
CA ASP A 110 -24.94 -27.47 14.39
C ASP A 110 -26.24 -27.41 13.57
N VAL A 111 -27.12 -28.37 13.75
CA VAL A 111 -28.41 -28.44 13.10
C VAL A 111 -29.53 -28.21 14.14
N TYR A 112 -30.53 -27.43 13.80
CA TYR A 112 -31.60 -27.12 14.72
C TYR A 112 -32.91 -26.85 13.96
N ARG A 113 -34.04 -26.73 14.70
CA ARG A 113 -35.33 -26.41 14.12
C ARG A 113 -35.39 -24.97 13.69
N SER A 114 -35.91 -24.74 12.47
CA SER A 114 -36.15 -23.38 11.97
C SER A 114 -37.23 -22.68 12.77
N THR A 115 -37.08 -21.37 12.95
CA THR A 115 -38.08 -20.53 13.60
C THR A 115 -38.91 -19.84 12.52
N GLY A 116 -40.24 -19.98 12.54
CA GLY A 116 -41.11 -19.37 11.52
C GLY A 116 -42.58 -19.45 11.87
N PRO A 117 -43.47 -18.75 11.13
CA PRO A 117 -44.92 -18.77 11.34
C PRO A 117 -45.46 -20.15 10.96
N GLY A 118 -45.50 -21.06 11.92
CA GLY A 118 -46.18 -22.34 11.95
C GLY A 118 -46.28 -23.18 10.66
N GLY A 119 -46.32 -24.47 10.85
CA GLY A 119 -46.46 -25.47 9.79
C GLY A 119 -45.88 -26.81 10.24
N GLN A 120 -46.42 -27.92 9.76
CA GLN A 120 -45.98 -29.24 10.18
C GLN A 120 -44.48 -29.48 9.91
N SER A 121 -43.92 -28.95 8.79
CA SER A 121 -42.52 -29.09 8.42
C SER A 121 -41.57 -28.31 9.34
N VAL A 122 -41.96 -27.09 9.78
CA VAL A 122 -41.12 -26.24 10.66
C VAL A 122 -40.99 -26.84 12.06
N ASN A 123 -42.05 -27.51 12.51
CA ASN A 123 -42.11 -28.06 13.87
C ASN A 123 -41.48 -29.47 13.99
N THR A 124 -41.32 -30.17 12.88
CA THR A 124 -40.87 -31.59 12.89
C THR A 124 -39.48 -31.82 12.27
N THR A 125 -38.97 -30.87 11.47
CA THR A 125 -37.73 -31.09 10.72
C THR A 125 -36.63 -30.09 11.14
N ASP A 126 -35.46 -30.63 11.47
CA ASP A 126 -34.28 -29.83 11.78
C ASP A 126 -33.60 -29.34 10.46
N SER A 127 -34.20 -28.30 9.86
CA SER A 127 -33.79 -27.76 8.58
C SER A 127 -32.81 -26.60 8.71
N ALA A 128 -32.76 -25.93 9.85
CA ALA A 128 -31.84 -24.83 10.08
C ALA A 128 -30.42 -25.29 10.38
N VAL A 129 -29.43 -24.60 9.83
CA VAL A 129 -28.01 -24.93 9.98
C VAL A 129 -27.26 -23.72 10.54
N ARG A 130 -26.42 -23.96 11.54
CA ARG A 130 -25.44 -23.00 12.06
C ARG A 130 -24.04 -23.56 11.83
N ILE A 131 -23.20 -22.77 11.18
CA ILE A 131 -21.78 -23.12 10.97
C ILE A 131 -20.95 -22.12 11.76
N THR A 132 -20.08 -22.63 12.62
CA THR A 132 -19.12 -21.84 13.37
C THR A 132 -17.72 -22.18 12.88
N HIS A 133 -16.97 -21.18 12.45
CA HIS A 133 -15.56 -21.33 12.15
C HIS A 133 -14.76 -21.18 13.45
N LEU A 134 -14.16 -22.28 13.92
CA LEU A 134 -13.54 -22.36 15.24
C LEU A 134 -12.38 -21.37 15.43
N PRO A 135 -11.44 -21.20 14.46
CA PRO A 135 -10.29 -20.31 14.64
C PRO A 135 -10.67 -18.82 14.75
N THR A 136 -11.68 -18.37 13.98
CA THR A 136 -12.07 -16.95 13.97
C THR A 136 -13.29 -16.64 14.80
N GLY A 137 -14.04 -17.64 15.22
CA GLY A 137 -15.31 -17.48 15.95
C GLY A 137 -16.45 -16.95 15.09
N VAL A 138 -16.29 -16.85 13.77
CA VAL A 138 -17.36 -16.39 12.86
C VAL A 138 -18.47 -17.41 12.82
N VAL A 139 -19.71 -16.95 13.06
CA VAL A 139 -20.92 -17.77 13.07
C VAL A 139 -21.85 -17.35 11.93
N VAL A 140 -22.32 -18.34 11.18
CA VAL A 140 -23.35 -18.15 10.15
C VAL A 140 -24.50 -19.12 10.42
N ALA A 141 -25.72 -18.59 10.50
CA ALA A 141 -26.94 -19.38 10.64
C ALA A 141 -27.83 -19.16 9.42
N MET A 142 -28.36 -20.25 8.86
CA MET A 142 -29.26 -20.24 7.71
C MET A 142 -30.48 -21.12 7.96
N GLN A 143 -31.68 -20.59 7.65
CA GLN A 143 -32.96 -21.28 7.83
C GLN A 143 -33.98 -20.98 6.72
N ASP A 144 -33.56 -20.30 5.65
CA ASP A 144 -34.42 -19.75 4.61
C ASP A 144 -35.03 -20.82 3.71
N GLU A 145 -34.31 -21.93 3.55
CA GLU A 145 -34.74 -23.04 2.70
C GLU A 145 -35.39 -24.17 3.51
N LYS A 146 -36.26 -24.93 2.84
CA LYS A 146 -36.87 -26.12 3.44
C LYS A 146 -35.90 -27.30 3.59
N SER A 147 -34.84 -27.28 2.84
CA SER A 147 -33.81 -28.35 2.80
C SER A 147 -32.59 -27.99 3.64
N GLN A 148 -32.25 -28.84 4.60
CA GLN A 148 -31.02 -28.75 5.38
C GLN A 148 -29.75 -28.68 4.50
N ILE A 149 -29.71 -29.45 3.40
CA ILE A 149 -28.57 -29.49 2.46
C ILE A 149 -28.41 -28.13 1.79
N GLN A 150 -29.49 -27.49 1.37
CA GLN A 150 -29.46 -26.17 0.74
C GLN A 150 -29.05 -25.09 1.76
N ASN A 151 -29.61 -25.13 2.99
CA ASN A 151 -29.19 -24.21 4.04
C ASN A 151 -27.70 -24.36 4.39
N ARG A 152 -27.18 -25.61 4.43
CA ARG A 152 -25.75 -25.85 4.65
C ARG A 152 -24.89 -25.27 3.51
N ALA A 153 -25.27 -25.48 2.25
CA ALA A 153 -24.54 -24.95 1.11
C ALA A 153 -24.50 -23.41 1.13
N LYS A 154 -25.67 -22.77 1.38
CA LYS A 154 -25.75 -21.31 1.52
C LYS A 154 -24.94 -20.80 2.71
N ALA A 155 -25.01 -21.47 3.86
CA ALA A 155 -24.25 -21.09 5.04
C ALA A 155 -22.73 -21.15 4.78
N MET A 156 -22.24 -22.16 4.07
CA MET A 156 -20.86 -22.27 3.65
C MET A 156 -20.44 -21.14 2.70
N GLN A 157 -21.28 -20.81 1.73
CA GLN A 157 -21.01 -19.69 0.81
C GLN A 157 -20.90 -18.35 1.55
N VAL A 158 -21.83 -18.08 2.46
CA VAL A 158 -21.81 -16.85 3.27
C VAL A 158 -20.63 -16.84 4.24
N LEU A 159 -20.26 -17.98 4.83
CA LEU A 159 -19.11 -18.09 5.69
C LEU A 159 -17.83 -17.74 4.95
N ARG A 160 -17.60 -18.33 3.77
CA ARG A 160 -16.44 -18.02 2.92
C ARG A 160 -16.36 -16.53 2.58
N ALA A 161 -17.49 -15.94 2.19
CA ALA A 161 -17.54 -14.50 1.88
C ALA A 161 -17.20 -13.62 3.09
N ARG A 162 -17.67 -14.00 4.31
CA ARG A 162 -17.34 -13.27 5.55
C ARG A 162 -15.88 -13.41 5.96
N LEU A 163 -15.31 -14.61 5.82
CA LEU A 163 -13.89 -14.86 6.11
C LEU A 163 -13.01 -14.09 5.13
N LEU A 164 -13.32 -14.13 3.83
CA LEU A 164 -12.61 -13.36 2.81
C LEU A 164 -12.64 -11.87 3.12
N LYS A 165 -13.81 -11.34 3.45
CA LYS A 165 -13.95 -9.94 3.80
C LYS A 165 -13.14 -9.58 5.04
N ALA A 166 -13.17 -10.40 6.08
CA ALA A 166 -12.43 -10.14 7.31
C ALA A 166 -10.92 -10.11 7.06
N GLU A 167 -10.39 -11.00 6.22
CA GLU A 167 -8.95 -11.00 5.88
C GLU A 167 -8.57 -9.82 4.98
N GLN A 168 -9.44 -9.45 4.03
CA GLN A 168 -9.26 -8.22 3.24
C GLN A 168 -9.26 -6.96 4.11
N ASP A 169 -10.17 -6.86 5.07
CA ASP A 169 -10.25 -5.73 6.00
C ASP A 169 -8.99 -5.66 6.88
N LYS A 170 -8.47 -6.80 7.33
CA LYS A 170 -7.22 -6.89 8.09
C LYS A 170 -6.01 -6.44 7.24
N GLN A 171 -5.88 -6.96 6.03
CA GLN A 171 -4.81 -6.56 5.10
C GLN A 171 -4.89 -5.06 4.78
N ALA A 172 -6.09 -4.53 4.54
CA ALA A 172 -6.30 -3.10 4.29
C ALA A 172 -5.91 -2.24 5.51
N ALA A 173 -6.20 -2.71 6.74
CA ALA A 173 -5.80 -2.03 7.96
C ALA A 173 -4.26 -2.01 8.10
N GLU A 174 -3.59 -3.13 7.91
CA GLU A 174 -2.12 -3.22 7.95
C GLU A 174 -1.45 -2.30 6.92
N LEU A 175 -1.95 -2.28 5.67
CA LEU A 175 -1.46 -1.38 4.64
C LEU A 175 -1.72 0.10 4.98
N SER A 176 -2.87 0.40 5.59
CA SER A 176 -3.21 1.76 6.06
C SER A 176 -2.24 2.23 7.15
N ASP A 177 -1.91 1.36 8.09
CA ASP A 177 -0.97 1.67 9.18
C ASP A 177 0.46 1.85 8.64
N GLN A 178 0.88 1.01 7.69
CA GLN A 178 2.16 1.19 7.00
C GLN A 178 2.23 2.52 6.23
N ARG A 179 1.15 2.90 5.50
CA ARG A 179 1.07 4.22 4.85
C ARG A 179 1.18 5.34 5.87
N ARG A 180 0.45 5.25 6.97
CA ARG A 180 0.44 6.28 8.01
C ARG A 180 1.81 6.44 8.67
N SER A 181 2.53 5.36 8.89
CA SER A 181 3.89 5.40 9.43
C SER A 181 4.89 6.07 8.49
N GLN A 182 4.77 5.85 7.17
CA GLN A 182 5.64 6.48 6.17
C GLN A 182 5.32 7.97 5.98
N VAL A 183 4.04 8.35 6.00
CA VAL A 183 3.59 9.75 5.80
C VAL A 183 3.92 10.61 7.01
N GLY A 184 3.93 10.03 8.22
CA GLY A 184 4.09 10.77 9.47
C GLY A 184 2.99 11.84 9.63
N GLY A 185 3.28 12.92 10.33
CA GLY A 185 2.39 14.07 10.47
C GLY A 185 2.33 14.99 9.24
N GLY A 186 3.09 14.71 8.17
CA GLY A 186 3.19 15.56 6.98
C GLY A 186 3.79 16.94 7.23
N GLY A 187 4.40 17.14 8.40
CA GLY A 187 5.01 18.40 8.81
C GLY A 187 6.31 18.71 8.05
N ARG A 188 6.60 20.01 7.89
CA ARG A 188 7.87 20.45 7.25
C ARG A 188 9.12 19.99 7.99
N SER A 189 8.98 19.62 9.26
CA SER A 189 10.05 19.13 10.13
C SER A 189 10.42 17.67 9.88
N GLU A 190 9.46 16.86 9.41
CA GLU A 190 9.59 15.41 9.24
C GLU A 190 10.19 14.97 7.90
N LYS A 191 10.77 15.91 7.16
CA LYS A 191 11.38 15.62 5.87
C LYS A 191 12.46 14.55 5.95
N ILE A 192 12.37 13.53 5.12
CA ILE A 192 13.45 12.54 4.94
C ILE A 192 14.53 13.07 4.01
N ARG A 193 14.14 13.83 2.95
CA ARG A 193 15.06 14.33 1.93
C ARG A 193 14.72 15.75 1.50
N THR A 194 15.75 16.52 1.14
CA THR A 194 15.62 17.87 0.58
C THR A 194 16.29 17.96 -0.78
N TYR A 195 15.56 18.46 -1.76
CA TYR A 195 16.03 18.78 -3.12
C TYR A 195 16.17 20.29 -3.25
N ASN A 196 17.38 20.80 -3.40
CA ASN A 196 17.67 22.23 -3.56
C ASN A 196 18.12 22.50 -4.97
N PHE A 197 17.23 23.05 -5.78
CA PHE A 197 17.48 23.35 -7.19
C PHE A 197 18.49 24.48 -7.39
N LYS A 198 18.54 25.47 -6.49
CA LYS A 198 19.48 26.59 -6.60
C LYS A 198 20.92 26.14 -6.42
N GLU A 199 21.15 25.19 -5.54
CA GLU A 199 22.49 24.70 -5.21
C GLU A 199 22.83 23.38 -5.93
N ASN A 200 21.94 22.90 -6.82
CA ASN A 200 22.06 21.61 -7.50
C ASN A 200 22.36 20.45 -6.51
N ARG A 201 21.70 20.45 -5.35
CA ARG A 201 22.03 19.61 -4.20
C ARG A 201 20.82 18.78 -3.76
N VAL A 202 21.08 17.52 -3.44
CA VAL A 202 20.12 16.64 -2.74
C VAL A 202 20.74 16.21 -1.40
N THR A 203 19.95 16.27 -0.31
CA THR A 203 20.40 15.88 1.03
C THR A 203 19.40 14.90 1.62
N ASP A 204 19.86 13.71 2.01
CA ASP A 204 19.09 12.77 2.82
C ASP A 204 19.42 13.00 4.30
N HIS A 205 18.39 13.37 5.07
CA HIS A 205 18.55 13.77 6.47
C HIS A 205 18.67 12.58 7.42
N ARG A 206 18.29 11.38 7.00
CA ARG A 206 18.36 10.16 7.83
C ARG A 206 19.80 9.73 8.08
N ILE A 207 20.64 9.88 7.05
CA ILE A 207 22.05 9.46 7.07
C ILE A 207 23.02 10.64 6.94
N GLY A 208 22.52 11.89 6.87
CA GLY A 208 23.32 13.09 6.67
C GLY A 208 24.05 13.16 5.32
N PHE A 209 23.69 12.32 4.36
CA PHE A 209 24.33 12.26 3.04
C PHE A 209 23.91 13.43 2.16
N THR A 210 24.88 14.04 1.49
CA THR A 210 24.64 15.15 0.55
C THR A 210 25.38 14.92 -0.75
N ALA A 211 24.64 15.03 -1.87
CA ALA A 211 25.18 14.96 -3.22
C ALA A 211 24.90 16.25 -3.98
N TYR A 212 25.88 16.74 -4.76
CA TYR A 212 25.80 17.97 -5.57
C TYR A 212 25.56 17.67 -7.05
N ASN A 213 24.68 16.72 -7.31
CA ASN A 213 24.33 16.23 -8.65
C ASN A 213 22.82 16.02 -8.79
N LEU A 214 22.02 16.98 -8.27
CA LEU A 214 20.57 16.91 -8.30
C LEU A 214 20.04 16.62 -9.71
N ASP A 215 20.60 17.24 -10.75
CA ASP A 215 20.21 17.01 -12.15
C ASP A 215 20.32 15.53 -12.55
N LYS A 216 21.38 14.83 -12.12
CA LYS A 216 21.52 13.39 -12.36
C LYS A 216 20.50 12.57 -11.61
N VAL A 217 20.25 12.91 -10.33
CA VAL A 217 19.23 12.25 -9.51
C VAL A 217 17.86 12.38 -10.16
N LEU A 218 17.53 13.57 -10.65
CA LEU A 218 16.28 13.85 -11.37
C LEU A 218 16.20 13.15 -12.74
N ALA A 219 17.35 12.92 -13.39
CA ALA A 219 17.44 12.11 -14.60
C ALA A 219 17.34 10.60 -14.34
N GLY A 220 17.13 10.17 -13.09
CA GLY A 220 16.96 8.76 -12.72
C GLY A 220 18.27 8.04 -12.37
N GLU A 221 19.27 8.77 -11.94
CA GLU A 221 20.57 8.24 -11.49
C GLU A 221 20.82 8.53 -9.99
N PRO A 222 19.98 8.00 -9.07
CA PRO A 222 20.14 8.19 -7.62
C PRO A 222 21.10 7.16 -6.98
N ASP A 223 21.93 6.48 -7.76
CA ASP A 223 22.70 5.31 -7.28
C ASP A 223 23.54 5.62 -6.04
N ASP A 224 24.30 6.72 -6.05
CA ASP A 224 25.13 7.14 -4.92
C ASP A 224 24.31 7.28 -3.62
N LEU A 225 23.10 7.82 -3.74
CA LEU A 225 22.19 8.02 -2.63
C LEU A 225 21.60 6.70 -2.13
N VAL A 226 21.16 5.85 -3.07
CA VAL A 226 20.59 4.53 -2.75
C VAL A 226 21.65 3.64 -2.11
N ASP A 227 22.85 3.63 -2.65
CA ASP A 227 23.95 2.81 -2.13
C ASP A 227 24.37 3.26 -0.72
N ALA A 228 24.40 4.58 -0.45
CA ALA A 228 24.64 5.11 0.88
C ALA A 228 23.56 4.66 1.90
N LEU A 229 22.29 4.66 1.50
CA LEU A 229 21.18 4.19 2.34
C LEU A 229 21.25 2.69 2.62
N LEU A 230 21.59 1.89 1.59
CA LEU A 230 21.75 0.44 1.75
C LEU A 230 22.95 0.10 2.65
N GLN A 231 24.03 0.87 2.55
CA GLN A 231 25.19 0.70 3.41
C GLN A 231 24.88 1.03 4.88
N ASP A 232 24.16 2.12 5.12
CA ASP A 232 23.70 2.48 6.46
C ASP A 232 22.79 1.41 7.07
N GLU A 233 21.85 0.90 6.28
CA GLU A 233 20.95 -0.19 6.71
C GLU A 233 21.75 -1.46 7.11
N ARG A 234 22.70 -1.87 6.26
CA ARG A 234 23.57 -3.02 6.58
C ARG A 234 24.39 -2.80 7.85
N SER A 235 24.88 -1.58 8.04
CA SER A 235 25.66 -1.24 9.24
C SER A 235 24.80 -1.32 10.52
N ARG A 236 23.54 -0.88 10.47
CA ARG A 236 22.59 -1.01 11.59
C ARG A 236 22.26 -2.48 11.89
N GLN A 237 21.98 -3.27 10.86
CA GLN A 237 21.69 -4.70 11.04
C GLN A 237 22.84 -5.47 11.69
N LEU A 238 24.09 -5.08 11.39
CA LEU A 238 25.28 -5.68 12.01
C LEU A 238 25.51 -5.21 13.46
N GLN A 239 24.91 -4.11 13.90
CA GLN A 239 24.99 -3.62 15.27
C GLN A 239 23.90 -4.18 16.19
N GLU A 240 22.78 -4.62 15.61
CA GLU A 240 21.62 -5.15 16.33
C GLU A 240 21.67 -6.70 16.48
N GLY A 241 22.54 -7.38 15.74
CA GLY A 241 22.75 -8.85 15.79
C GLY A 241 24.01 -9.23 16.53
#